data_a8335d0c73293d4ca6c4dc8e4a59b65c
#
_entry.id   a8335d0c73293d4ca6c4dc8e4a59b65c
#
_cell.length_a   1.000
_cell.length_b   1.000
_cell.length_c   1.000
_cell.angle_alpha   90.00
_cell.angle_beta   90.00
_cell.angle_gamma   90.00
#
_symmetry.space_group_name_H-M   'P 1'
#
loop_
_entity.id
_entity.type
_entity.pdbx_description
1 polymer ?
#
loop_
_entity_poly.entity_id
_entity_poly.type
_entity_poly.pdbx_seq_one_letter_code
_entity_poly.pdbx_strand_id
1 'polypeptide(L)' 'MSKSQLADCAGVSVRTLMNWCAPFRKELTGMGMSPTAKVLPPHIVKFICEKFDIDI' A
#
# COMPACT_ATOMS: atom_id res chain seq x y z
N MET A 1 6.36 -4.61 -6.07
CA MET A 1 5.15 -5.39 -5.72
C MET A 1 3.92 -4.63 -6.22
N SER A 2 2.95 -5.34 -6.77
CA SER A 2 1.70 -4.71 -7.21
C SER A 2 0.74 -4.52 -6.03
N LYS A 3 -0.25 -3.64 -6.21
CA LYS A 3 -1.31 -3.45 -5.21
C LYS A 3 -2.06 -4.75 -4.94
N SER A 4 -2.31 -5.54 -5.99
CA SER A 4 -2.99 -6.84 -5.85
C SER A 4 -2.19 -7.81 -5.01
N GLN A 5 -0.88 -7.90 -5.24
CA GLN A 5 0.00 -8.77 -4.46
C GLN A 5 0.00 -8.37 -2.99
N LEU A 6 0.10 -7.08 -2.72
CA LEU A 6 0.10 -6.59 -1.35
C LEU A 6 -1.25 -6.87 -0.66
N ALA A 7 -2.36 -6.66 -1.37
CA ALA A 7 -3.69 -6.96 -0.85
C ALA A 7 -3.85 -8.44 -0.54
N ASP A 8 -3.35 -9.31 -1.40
CA ASP A 8 -3.34 -10.77 -1.15
C ASP A 8 -2.57 -11.11 0.10
N CYS A 9 -1.40 -10.51 0.30
CA CYS A 9 -0.59 -10.72 1.50
C CYS A 9 -1.33 -10.28 2.77
N ALA A 10 -2.13 -9.23 2.66
CA ALA A 10 -2.94 -8.71 3.76
C ALA A 10 -4.24 -9.48 3.96
N GLY A 11 -4.62 -10.32 3.00
CA GLY A 11 -5.87 -11.08 3.05
C GLY A 11 -7.10 -10.22 2.78
N VAL A 12 -6.97 -9.14 2.03
CA VAL A 12 -8.06 -8.21 1.72
C VAL A 12 -8.08 -7.90 0.22
N SER A 13 -9.17 -7.26 -0.24
CA SER A 13 -9.23 -6.79 -1.62
C SER A 13 -8.38 -5.53 -1.79
N VAL A 14 -8.03 -5.22 -3.05
CA VAL A 14 -7.30 -4.00 -3.38
C VAL A 14 -8.08 -2.77 -2.90
N ARG A 15 -9.39 -2.78 -3.07
CA ARG A 15 -10.25 -1.68 -2.62
C ARG A 15 -10.14 -1.46 -1.11
N THR A 16 -10.18 -2.53 -0.34
CA THR A 16 -10.05 -2.45 1.12
C THR A 16 -8.67 -1.93 1.50
N LEU A 17 -7.62 -2.42 0.84
CA LEU A 17 -6.26 -1.95 1.07
C LEU A 17 -6.14 -0.45 0.80
N MET A 18 -6.72 0.03 -0.30
CA MET A 18 -6.70 1.45 -0.63
C MET A 18 -7.48 2.29 0.38
N ASN A 19 -8.59 1.76 0.90
CA ASN A 19 -9.34 2.44 1.97
C ASN A 19 -8.49 2.59 3.23
N TRP A 20 -7.71 1.57 3.57
CA TRP A 20 -6.78 1.65 4.70
C TRP A 20 -5.72 2.72 4.50
N CYS A 21 -5.24 2.87 3.26
CA CYS A 21 -4.20 3.84 2.94
C CYS A 21 -4.71 5.27 2.83
N ALA A 22 -6.01 5.48 2.72
CA ALA A 22 -6.60 6.81 2.54
C ALA A 22 -6.15 7.84 3.59
N PRO A 23 -6.12 7.53 4.90
CA PRO A 23 -5.63 8.46 5.91
C PRO A 23 -4.15 8.84 5.75
N PHE A 24 -3.38 8.01 5.08
CA PHE A 24 -1.94 8.20 4.87
C PHE A 24 -1.60 8.68 3.46
N ARG A 25 -2.61 9.11 2.70
CA ARG A 25 -2.42 9.51 1.30
C ARG A 25 -1.36 10.59 1.14
N LYS A 26 -1.38 11.61 1.99
CA LYS A 26 -0.39 12.70 1.94
C LYS A 26 1.02 12.19 2.17
N GLU A 27 1.19 11.31 3.14
CA GLU A 27 2.48 10.70 3.44
C GLU A 27 2.98 9.87 2.26
N LEU A 28 2.11 9.03 1.71
CA LEU A 28 2.45 8.19 0.58
C LEU A 28 2.83 9.02 -0.66
N THR A 29 2.09 10.07 -0.93
CA THR A 29 2.40 10.99 -2.03
C THR A 29 3.75 11.66 -1.81
N GLY A 30 4.04 12.09 -0.58
CA GLY A 30 5.32 12.66 -0.21
C GLY A 30 6.48 11.67 -0.37
N MET A 31 6.21 10.37 -0.29
CA MET A 31 7.20 9.31 -0.51
C MET A 31 7.38 8.95 -1.98
N GLY A 32 6.67 9.61 -2.88
CA GLY A 32 6.77 9.37 -4.32
C GLY A 32 5.75 8.40 -4.88
N MET A 33 4.74 8.03 -4.11
CA MET A 33 3.67 7.16 -4.62
C MET A 33 2.71 7.93 -5.51
N SER A 34 2.57 7.48 -6.75
CA SER A 34 1.57 8.05 -7.67
C SER A 34 0.20 7.44 -7.37
N PRO A 35 -0.88 8.24 -7.32
CA PRO A 35 -2.23 7.71 -7.11
C PRO A 35 -2.69 6.78 -8.24
N THR A 36 -2.07 6.86 -9.41
CA THR A 36 -2.40 6.01 -10.56
C THR A 36 -1.43 4.85 -10.72
N ALA A 37 -0.39 4.75 -9.89
CA ALA A 37 0.59 3.67 -9.98
C ALA A 37 -0.04 2.33 -9.65
N LYS A 38 0.19 1.33 -10.51
CA LYS A 38 -0.26 -0.04 -10.29
C LYS A 38 0.77 -0.86 -9.50
N VAL A 39 2.02 -0.41 -9.54
CA VAL A 39 3.14 -1.08 -8.88
C VAL A 39 3.63 -0.19 -7.76
N LEU A 40 3.88 -0.81 -6.60
CA LEU A 40 4.34 -0.11 -5.41
C LEU A 40 5.86 -0.28 -5.26
N PRO A 41 6.61 0.81 -5.08
CA PRO A 41 8.04 0.71 -4.79
C PRO A 41 8.29 0.00 -3.46
N PRO A 42 9.47 -0.63 -3.27
CA PRO A 42 9.76 -1.35 -2.03
C PRO A 42 9.61 -0.53 -0.75
N HIS A 43 9.98 0.74 -0.77
CA HIS A 43 9.86 1.60 0.42
C HIS A 43 8.41 1.89 0.79
N ILE A 44 7.52 1.97 -0.20
CA ILE A 44 6.09 2.14 0.03
C ILE A 44 5.50 0.85 0.60
N VAL A 45 5.86 -0.31 0.03
CA VAL A 45 5.42 -1.61 0.53
C VAL A 45 5.83 -1.78 1.98
N LYS A 46 7.07 -1.44 2.31
CA LYS A 46 7.57 -1.53 3.67
C LYS A 46 6.78 -0.64 4.62
N PHE A 47 6.50 0.60 4.22
CA PHE A 47 5.72 1.55 5.00
C PHE A 47 4.33 0.98 5.31
N ILE A 48 3.64 0.50 4.28
CA ILE A 48 2.29 -0.05 4.43
C ILE A 48 2.31 -1.29 5.33
N CYS A 49 3.26 -2.18 5.12
CA CYS A 49 3.37 -3.40 5.92
C CYS A 49 3.60 -3.08 7.41
N GLU A 50 4.43 -2.10 7.70
CA GLU A 50 4.68 -1.68 9.08
C GLU A 50 3.47 -1.01 9.72
N LYS A 51 2.74 -0.20 8.95
CA LYS A 51 1.56 0.51 9.47
C LYS A 51 0.40 -0.42 9.76
N PHE A 52 0.20 -1.43 8.95
CA PHE A 52 -0.96 -2.33 9.04
C PHE A 52 -0.58 -3.73 9.49
N ASP A 53 0.66 -3.91 9.91
CA ASP A 53 1.15 -5.20 10.44
C ASP A 53 0.94 -6.34 9.44
N ILE A 54 1.20 -6.07 8.17
CA ILE A 54 1.08 -7.06 7.12
C ILE A 54 2.35 -7.91 7.09
N ASP A 55 2.17 -9.20 7.17
CA ASP A 55 3.28 -10.15 7.13
C ASP A 55 3.47 -10.65 5.69
N ILE A 56 4.63 -10.36 5.12
CA ILE A 56 4.97 -10.74 3.76
C ILE A 56 5.96 -11.90 3.79
#